data_cb2bd3c71e83f61b6d1761e9f6775ace
#
_entry.id   cb2bd3c71e83f61b6d1761e9f6775ace
#
_cell.length_a   1.000
_cell.length_b   1.000
_cell.length_c   1.000
_cell.angle_alpha   90.00
_cell.angle_beta   90.00
_cell.angle_gamma   90.00
#
_symmetry.space_group_name_H-M   'P 1'
#
loop_
_entity.id
_entity.type
_entity.pdbx_description
1 polymer ?
#
loop_
_entity_poly.entity_id
_entity_poly.type
_entity_poly.pdbx_seq_one_letter_code
_entity_poly.pdbx_strand_id
1 'polypeptide(L)'
;MTKKILLLGSGELGKEFVIAAQRKGQYVIACDSYAGAPAMQVADECEVFSMLDGDALEAAVAKHQPDIIVPEIEAIRTEKLYDFEAKGIQVVPSAKAVNYTMNRKAIRDLAAKELGLKTAKYFYAKSLEELKEAAQEIGFPCVVKPLMSSSGKGQSLVKSADELEQAWIYGCEGSRGDIKELI
;
A
#
# COMPACT_ATOMS: atom_id res chain seq x y z
N MET A 1 -21.52 -22.18 1.96
CA MET A 1 -20.71 -22.32 3.20
C MET A 1 -20.26 -20.94 3.61
N THR A 2 -20.28 -20.63 4.89
CA THR A 2 -19.71 -19.41 5.46
C THR A 2 -18.20 -19.42 5.28
N LYS A 3 -17.65 -18.34 4.77
CA LYS A 3 -16.22 -18.12 4.65
C LYS A 3 -15.74 -17.25 5.80
N LYS A 4 -14.53 -17.52 6.28
CA LYS A 4 -13.85 -16.69 7.27
C LYS A 4 -12.93 -15.71 6.55
N ILE A 5 -13.17 -14.42 6.75
CA ILE A 5 -12.47 -13.32 6.08
C ILE A 5 -11.62 -12.57 7.10
N LEU A 6 -10.34 -12.43 6.84
CA LEU A 6 -9.44 -11.54 7.57
C LEU A 6 -9.32 -10.21 6.80
N LEU A 7 -9.90 -9.16 7.35
CA LEU A 7 -9.84 -7.81 6.78
C LEU A 7 -8.64 -7.06 7.34
N LEU A 8 -7.72 -6.65 6.48
CA LEU A 8 -6.51 -5.90 6.84
C LEU A 8 -6.71 -4.41 6.54
N GLY A 9 -7.04 -3.66 7.57
CA GLY A 9 -7.52 -2.28 7.52
C GLY A 9 -8.98 -2.22 7.96
N SER A 10 -9.27 -1.39 8.96
CA SER A 10 -10.58 -1.35 9.61
C SER A 10 -11.15 0.07 9.62
N GLY A 11 -10.90 0.84 8.56
CA GLY A 11 -11.45 2.19 8.37
C GLY A 11 -12.95 2.18 8.07
N GLU A 12 -13.47 3.33 7.62
CA GLU A 12 -14.89 3.51 7.32
C GLU A 12 -15.32 2.64 6.13
N LEU A 13 -14.50 2.54 5.10
CA LEU A 13 -14.77 1.67 3.96
C LEU A 13 -14.75 0.20 4.37
N GLY A 14 -13.81 -0.18 5.25
CA GLY A 14 -13.75 -1.51 5.86
C GLY A 14 -15.02 -1.85 6.64
N LYS A 15 -15.61 -0.87 7.34
CA LYS A 15 -16.90 -1.07 8.04
C LYS A 15 -18.04 -1.41 7.07
N GLU A 16 -18.15 -0.70 5.95
CA GLU A 16 -19.15 -1.00 4.92
C GLU A 16 -18.92 -2.38 4.30
N PHE A 17 -17.65 -2.75 4.08
CA PHE A 17 -17.28 -4.08 3.61
C PHE A 17 -17.75 -5.17 4.59
N VAL A 18 -17.47 -5.01 5.91
CA VAL A 18 -17.91 -5.98 6.95
C VAL A 18 -19.41 -6.16 6.91
N ILE A 19 -20.19 -5.08 6.92
CA ILE A 19 -21.66 -5.11 6.88
C ILE A 19 -22.13 -5.86 5.62
N ALA A 20 -21.54 -5.57 4.46
CA ALA A 20 -21.90 -6.23 3.21
C ALA A 20 -21.55 -7.72 3.19
N ALA A 21 -20.41 -8.11 3.78
CA ALA A 21 -19.97 -9.50 3.89
C ALA A 21 -20.89 -10.30 4.83
N GLN A 22 -21.21 -9.74 6.00
CA GLN A 22 -22.12 -10.37 6.97
C GLN A 22 -23.55 -10.55 6.41
N ARG A 23 -24.05 -9.61 5.62
CA ARG A 23 -25.34 -9.77 4.90
C ARG A 23 -25.35 -10.97 3.96
N LYS A 24 -24.15 -11.41 3.51
CA LYS A 24 -23.98 -12.62 2.69
C LYS A 24 -23.61 -13.86 3.51
N GLY A 25 -23.72 -13.78 4.83
CA GLY A 25 -23.46 -14.91 5.75
C GLY A 25 -21.97 -15.22 5.93
N GLN A 26 -21.08 -14.25 5.69
CA GLN A 26 -19.64 -14.44 5.91
C GLN A 26 -19.26 -14.01 7.33
N TYR A 27 -18.17 -14.61 7.85
CA TYR A 27 -17.58 -14.30 9.15
C TYR A 27 -16.36 -13.42 8.97
N VAL A 28 -16.29 -12.26 9.61
CA VAL A 28 -15.24 -11.26 9.37
C VAL A 28 -14.46 -10.95 10.64
N ILE A 29 -13.14 -11.08 10.56
CA ILE A 29 -12.16 -10.61 11.56
C ILE A 29 -11.58 -9.30 11.05
N ALA A 30 -11.80 -8.20 11.75
CA ALA A 30 -11.30 -6.88 11.40
C ALA A 30 -9.96 -6.60 12.10
N CYS A 31 -8.92 -6.26 11.34
CA CYS A 31 -7.57 -5.98 11.86
C CYS A 31 -7.19 -4.52 11.61
N ASP A 32 -6.57 -3.88 12.61
CA ASP A 32 -5.97 -2.56 12.47
C ASP A 32 -4.85 -2.36 13.49
N SER A 33 -4.09 -1.26 13.35
CA SER A 33 -3.01 -0.88 14.26
C SER A 33 -3.50 -0.22 15.56
N TYR A 34 -4.80 0.06 15.68
CA TYR A 34 -5.41 0.67 16.87
C TYR A 34 -6.77 0.04 17.19
N ALA A 35 -7.13 0.04 18.47
CA ALA A 35 -8.38 -0.52 18.94
C ALA A 35 -9.58 0.39 18.63
N GLY A 36 -10.75 -0.23 18.41
CA GLY A 36 -12.00 0.48 18.19
C GLY A 36 -12.10 1.15 16.81
N ALA A 37 -11.31 0.73 15.85
CA ALA A 37 -11.41 1.17 14.47
C ALA A 37 -12.84 0.93 13.92
N PRO A 38 -13.32 1.72 12.96
CA PRO A 38 -14.71 1.70 12.49
C PRO A 38 -15.24 0.29 12.15
N ALA A 39 -14.49 -0.51 11.41
CA ALA A 39 -14.91 -1.87 11.05
C ALA A 39 -14.96 -2.84 12.24
N MET A 40 -14.11 -2.65 13.25
CA MET A 40 -14.11 -3.47 14.48
C MET A 40 -15.42 -3.35 15.27
N GLN A 41 -16.14 -2.24 15.11
CA GLN A 41 -17.41 -2.02 15.82
C GLN A 41 -18.54 -2.95 15.34
N VAL A 42 -18.40 -3.53 14.16
CA VAL A 42 -19.43 -4.37 13.51
C VAL A 42 -18.92 -5.75 13.11
N ALA A 43 -17.63 -6.01 13.17
CA ALA A 43 -17.04 -7.31 12.83
C ALA A 43 -17.39 -8.40 13.89
N ASP A 44 -17.26 -9.65 13.49
CA ASP A 44 -17.49 -10.80 14.37
C ASP A 44 -16.35 -10.95 15.39
N GLU A 45 -15.12 -10.67 14.97
CA GLU A 45 -13.92 -10.61 15.81
C GLU A 45 -13.02 -9.45 15.37
N CYS A 46 -12.06 -9.07 16.21
CA CYS A 46 -11.06 -8.05 15.89
C CYS A 46 -9.68 -8.38 16.44
N GLU A 47 -8.64 -7.89 15.77
CA GLU A 47 -7.25 -7.97 16.18
C GLU A 47 -6.57 -6.61 16.05
N VAL A 48 -5.70 -6.28 17.02
CA VAL A 48 -4.96 -5.02 17.04
C VAL A 48 -3.47 -5.31 16.96
N PHE A 49 -2.87 -5.00 15.82
CA PHE A 49 -1.43 -5.17 15.59
C PHE A 49 -0.98 -4.31 14.39
N SER A 50 0.32 -4.04 14.31
CA SER A 50 0.89 -3.39 13.12
C SER A 50 0.94 -4.38 11.95
N MET A 51 0.18 -4.16 10.91
CA MET A 51 0.21 -5.00 9.69
C MET A 51 1.50 -4.83 8.87
N LEU A 52 2.37 -3.88 9.22
CA LEU A 52 3.74 -3.76 8.72
C LEU A 52 4.69 -4.74 9.43
N ASP A 53 4.31 -5.26 10.59
CA ASP A 53 5.01 -6.34 11.28
C ASP A 53 4.59 -7.68 10.66
N GLY A 54 5.51 -8.30 9.91
CA GLY A 54 5.26 -9.55 9.21
C GLY A 54 5.01 -10.73 10.13
N ASP A 55 5.61 -10.76 11.31
CA ASP A 55 5.47 -11.85 12.27
C ASP A 55 4.11 -11.74 12.98
N ALA A 56 3.69 -10.54 13.36
CA ALA A 56 2.37 -10.29 13.92
C ALA A 56 1.25 -10.62 12.90
N LEU A 57 1.44 -10.27 11.63
CA LEU A 57 0.50 -10.62 10.56
C LEU A 57 0.42 -12.14 10.36
N GLU A 58 1.54 -12.85 10.36
CA GLU A 58 1.58 -14.31 10.25
C GLU A 58 0.92 -14.99 11.45
N ALA A 59 1.15 -14.46 12.67
CA ALA A 59 0.49 -14.96 13.88
C ALA A 59 -1.04 -14.79 13.84
N ALA A 60 -1.54 -13.65 13.35
CA ALA A 60 -2.97 -13.42 13.19
C ALA A 60 -3.59 -14.39 12.16
N VAL A 61 -2.93 -14.62 11.03
CA VAL A 61 -3.36 -15.58 10.01
C VAL A 61 -3.35 -17.00 10.57
N ALA A 62 -2.32 -17.39 11.31
CA ALA A 62 -2.23 -18.71 11.95
C ALA A 62 -3.32 -18.94 13.01
N LYS A 63 -3.62 -17.90 13.81
CA LYS A 63 -4.65 -17.93 14.85
C LYS A 63 -6.05 -18.13 14.25
N HIS A 64 -6.39 -17.31 13.25
CA HIS A 64 -7.75 -17.27 12.72
C HIS A 64 -8.00 -18.26 11.58
N GLN A 65 -6.96 -18.71 10.89
CA GLN A 65 -7.06 -19.63 9.74
C GLN A 65 -8.13 -19.17 8.73
N PRO A 66 -8.00 -17.96 8.14
CA PRO A 66 -9.00 -17.42 7.25
C PRO A 66 -9.03 -18.16 5.91
N ASP A 67 -10.20 -18.26 5.30
CA ASP A 67 -10.36 -18.69 3.91
C ASP A 67 -9.89 -17.60 2.93
N ILE A 68 -10.14 -16.34 3.32
CA ILE A 68 -9.88 -15.16 2.47
C ILE A 68 -9.20 -14.07 3.29
N ILE A 69 -8.16 -13.45 2.71
CA ILE A 69 -7.54 -12.24 3.23
C ILE A 69 -7.92 -11.08 2.31
N VAL A 70 -8.43 -9.99 2.90
CA VAL A 70 -8.83 -8.78 2.17
C VAL A 70 -7.98 -7.60 2.66
N PRO A 71 -6.95 -7.21 1.91
CA PRO A 71 -6.24 -5.95 2.13
C PRO A 71 -7.13 -4.76 1.78
N GLU A 72 -7.41 -3.89 2.76
CA GLU A 72 -8.22 -2.67 2.56
C GLU A 72 -7.34 -1.44 2.53
N ILE A 73 -6.23 -1.45 3.29
CA ILE A 73 -5.24 -0.38 3.29
C ILE A 73 -3.92 -0.83 2.67
N GLU A 74 -3.09 0.13 2.33
CA GLU A 74 -1.76 -0.13 1.76
C GLU A 74 -0.65 -0.31 2.82
N ALA A 75 -0.91 -0.03 4.11
CA ALA A 75 0.08 -0.15 5.19
C ALA A 75 0.20 -1.60 5.70
N ILE A 76 0.57 -2.50 4.81
CA ILE A 76 0.66 -3.95 5.04
C ILE A 76 2.03 -4.45 4.60
N ARG A 77 2.56 -5.48 5.25
CA ARG A 77 3.73 -6.23 4.78
C ARG A 77 3.32 -7.10 3.58
N THR A 78 3.27 -6.47 2.40
CA THR A 78 2.70 -7.07 1.18
C THR A 78 3.41 -8.34 0.71
N GLU A 79 4.69 -8.52 1.06
CA GLU A 79 5.45 -9.73 0.74
C GLU A 79 4.84 -10.97 1.39
N LYS A 80 4.31 -10.85 2.60
CA LYS A 80 3.63 -11.96 3.30
C LYS A 80 2.35 -12.43 2.60
N LEU A 81 1.71 -11.57 1.82
CA LEU A 81 0.51 -11.95 1.07
C LEU A 81 0.82 -13.02 0.01
N TYR A 82 2.00 -12.97 -0.62
CA TYR A 82 2.44 -14.02 -1.54
C TYR A 82 2.64 -15.37 -0.83
N ASP A 83 3.19 -15.34 0.39
CA ASP A 83 3.37 -16.55 1.19
C ASP A 83 2.02 -17.18 1.56
N PHE A 84 1.00 -16.36 1.85
CA PHE A 84 -0.35 -16.84 2.15
C PHE A 84 -1.04 -17.42 0.91
N GLU A 85 -0.92 -16.77 -0.26
CA GLU A 85 -1.40 -17.35 -1.53
C GLU A 85 -0.72 -18.70 -1.83
N ALA A 86 0.60 -18.81 -1.62
CA ALA A 86 1.34 -20.06 -1.80
C ALA A 86 0.88 -21.17 -0.84
N LYS A 87 0.38 -20.82 0.36
CA LYS A 87 -0.24 -21.75 1.33
C LYS A 87 -1.70 -22.07 1.00
N GLY A 88 -2.26 -21.54 -0.09
CA GLY A 88 -3.63 -21.81 -0.55
C GLY A 88 -4.71 -20.91 0.04
N ILE A 89 -4.34 -19.85 0.76
CA ILE A 89 -5.30 -18.84 1.26
C ILE A 89 -5.60 -17.87 0.10
N GLN A 90 -6.87 -17.61 -0.14
CA GLN A 90 -7.27 -16.64 -1.17
C GLN A 90 -7.00 -15.20 -0.70
N VAL A 91 -6.25 -14.41 -1.47
CA VAL A 91 -6.06 -12.98 -1.22
C VAL A 91 -6.83 -12.18 -2.27
N VAL A 92 -7.64 -11.21 -1.83
CA VAL A 92 -8.53 -10.42 -2.71
C VAL A 92 -8.42 -8.93 -2.37
N PRO A 93 -7.90 -8.10 -3.29
CA PRO A 93 -7.29 -8.44 -4.57
C PRO A 93 -6.01 -9.25 -4.40
N SER A 94 -5.50 -9.89 -5.46
CA SER A 94 -4.32 -10.75 -5.36
C SER A 94 -3.10 -10.04 -4.76
N ALA A 95 -2.18 -10.78 -4.12
CA ALA A 95 -0.95 -10.24 -3.54
C ALA A 95 -0.17 -9.38 -4.56
N LYS A 96 -0.14 -9.81 -5.83
CA LYS A 96 0.49 -9.05 -6.92
C LYS A 96 -0.19 -7.70 -7.15
N ALA A 97 -1.52 -7.65 -7.16
CA ALA A 97 -2.27 -6.41 -7.34
C ALA A 97 -2.06 -5.46 -6.15
N VAL A 98 -2.09 -5.97 -4.93
CA VAL A 98 -1.81 -5.19 -3.71
C VAL A 98 -0.39 -4.61 -3.74
N ASN A 99 0.60 -5.40 -4.13
CA ASN A 99 1.99 -4.93 -4.24
C ASN A 99 2.11 -3.77 -5.26
N TYR A 100 1.44 -3.86 -6.39
CA TYR A 100 1.45 -2.77 -7.38
C TYR A 100 0.82 -1.47 -6.85
N THR A 101 -0.20 -1.53 -6.01
CA THR A 101 -0.79 -0.32 -5.42
C THR A 101 0.15 0.40 -4.46
N MET A 102 1.05 -0.36 -3.80
CA MET A 102 2.05 0.17 -2.88
C MET A 102 3.29 0.70 -3.57
N ASN A 103 3.72 0.05 -4.64
CA ASN A 103 5.02 0.27 -5.27
C ASN A 103 4.85 1.05 -6.59
N ARG A 104 5.08 2.38 -6.54
CA ARG A 104 4.96 3.25 -7.72
C ARG A 104 5.90 2.85 -8.85
N LYS A 105 7.08 2.32 -8.54
CA LYS A 105 8.02 1.83 -9.54
C LYS A 105 7.46 0.62 -10.27
N ALA A 106 6.99 -0.36 -9.52
CA ALA A 106 6.46 -1.59 -10.08
C ALA A 106 5.25 -1.32 -11.00
N ILE A 107 4.26 -0.53 -10.54
CA ILE A 107 3.08 -0.23 -11.36
C ILE A 107 3.42 0.64 -12.56
N ARG A 108 4.38 1.59 -12.43
CA ARG A 108 4.80 2.47 -13.51
C ARG A 108 5.56 1.69 -14.59
N ASP A 109 6.48 0.84 -14.17
CA ASP A 109 7.25 -0.01 -15.09
C ASP A 109 6.36 -1.04 -15.78
N LEU A 110 5.41 -1.64 -15.07
CA LEU A 110 4.38 -2.49 -15.67
C LEU A 110 3.63 -1.74 -16.77
N ALA A 111 3.08 -0.57 -16.46
CA ALA A 111 2.28 0.21 -17.41
C ALA A 111 3.11 0.65 -18.63
N ALA A 112 4.29 1.24 -18.42
CA ALA A 112 5.08 1.84 -19.48
C ALA A 112 5.89 0.83 -20.28
N LYS A 113 6.56 -0.14 -19.60
CA LYS A 113 7.54 -1.02 -20.23
C LYS A 113 6.95 -2.36 -20.67
N GLU A 114 6.05 -2.95 -19.86
CA GLU A 114 5.49 -4.27 -20.16
C GLU A 114 4.20 -4.17 -20.99
N LEU A 115 3.30 -3.25 -20.63
CA LEU A 115 2.01 -3.08 -21.29
C LEU A 115 2.02 -2.05 -22.42
N GLY A 116 3.11 -1.27 -22.56
CA GLY A 116 3.22 -0.24 -23.59
C GLY A 116 2.19 0.88 -23.49
N LEU A 117 1.63 1.12 -22.30
CA LEU A 117 0.65 2.16 -22.09
C LEU A 117 1.32 3.54 -22.09
N LYS A 118 0.64 4.54 -22.64
CA LYS A 118 1.12 5.92 -22.62
C LYS A 118 1.11 6.44 -21.17
N THR A 119 2.31 6.76 -20.65
CA THR A 119 2.49 7.39 -19.33
C THR A 119 3.18 8.74 -19.48
N ALA A 120 3.14 9.58 -18.46
CA ALA A 120 4.03 10.73 -18.39
C ALA A 120 5.49 10.28 -18.37
N LYS A 121 6.40 11.10 -18.88
CA LYS A 121 7.87 10.89 -18.76
C LYS A 121 8.23 10.84 -17.27
N TYR A 122 9.09 9.92 -16.88
CA TYR A 122 9.48 9.75 -15.48
C TYR A 122 10.91 9.23 -15.36
N PHE A 123 11.54 9.53 -14.24
CA PHE A 123 12.84 9.02 -13.84
C PHE A 123 12.82 8.65 -12.37
N TYR A 124 13.72 7.76 -11.96
CA TYR A 124 13.93 7.41 -10.56
C TYR A 124 15.23 8.08 -10.08
N ALA A 125 15.20 8.58 -8.85
CA ALA A 125 16.33 9.26 -8.23
C ALA A 125 16.60 8.69 -6.84
N LYS A 126 17.84 8.34 -6.54
CA LYS A 126 18.32 7.84 -5.26
C LYS A 126 19.17 8.85 -4.49
N SER A 127 19.45 9.99 -5.12
CA SER A 127 20.15 11.11 -4.54
C SER A 127 19.57 12.43 -5.03
N LEU A 128 19.91 13.53 -4.34
CA LEU A 128 19.51 14.87 -4.76
C LEU A 128 20.13 15.23 -6.13
N GLU A 129 21.32 14.75 -6.40
CA GLU A 129 22.03 14.97 -7.66
C GLU A 129 21.27 14.30 -8.81
N GLU A 130 20.90 13.02 -8.66
CA GLU A 130 20.08 12.29 -9.64
C GLU A 130 18.71 12.96 -9.83
N LEU A 131 18.10 13.49 -8.76
CA LEU A 131 16.85 14.23 -8.87
C LEU A 131 16.99 15.52 -9.69
N LYS A 132 18.10 16.25 -9.50
CA LYS A 132 18.39 17.45 -10.28
C LYS A 132 18.59 17.13 -11.77
N GLU A 133 19.33 16.08 -12.09
CA GLU A 133 19.52 15.60 -13.46
C GLU A 133 18.19 15.18 -14.10
N ALA A 134 17.39 14.40 -13.39
CA ALA A 134 16.06 13.97 -13.84
C ALA A 134 15.12 15.14 -14.10
N ALA A 135 15.11 16.13 -13.22
CA ALA A 135 14.28 17.34 -13.36
C ALA A 135 14.69 18.21 -14.56
N GLN A 136 15.99 18.30 -14.85
CA GLN A 136 16.48 18.99 -16.05
C GLN A 136 16.00 18.30 -17.34
N GLU A 137 16.00 16.96 -17.34
CA GLU A 137 15.56 16.15 -18.48
C GLU A 137 14.04 16.19 -18.70
N ILE A 138 13.25 16.29 -17.62
CA ILE A 138 11.78 16.38 -17.68
C ILE A 138 11.33 17.81 -18.01
N GLY A 139 12.00 18.80 -17.42
CA GLY A 139 11.59 20.20 -17.41
C GLY A 139 10.63 20.54 -16.25
N PHE A 140 10.35 21.84 -16.11
CA PHE A 140 9.44 22.36 -15.08
C PHE A 140 8.12 22.87 -15.69
N PRO A 141 6.99 22.76 -14.98
CA PRO A 141 6.86 22.15 -13.66
C PRO A 141 6.90 20.62 -13.72
N CYS A 142 7.46 19.99 -12.70
CA CYS A 142 7.44 18.54 -12.53
C CYS A 142 6.94 18.13 -11.13
N VAL A 143 6.64 16.85 -10.95
CA VAL A 143 6.15 16.33 -9.67
C VAL A 143 7.15 15.32 -9.13
N VAL A 144 7.60 15.55 -7.90
CA VAL A 144 8.48 14.65 -7.15
C VAL A 144 7.63 13.85 -6.17
N LYS A 145 7.81 12.51 -6.15
CA LYS A 145 7.04 11.60 -5.27
C LYS A 145 7.94 10.51 -4.70
N PRO A 146 7.76 10.11 -3.43
CA PRO A 146 8.34 8.87 -2.93
C PRO A 146 7.81 7.66 -3.69
N LEU A 147 8.62 6.62 -3.87
CA LEU A 147 8.14 5.36 -4.46
C LEU A 147 7.12 4.66 -3.56
N MET A 148 7.33 4.72 -2.26
CA MET A 148 6.50 4.07 -1.24
C MET A 148 5.85 5.13 -0.35
N SER A 149 4.70 5.63 -0.73
CA SER A 149 3.88 6.54 0.10
C SER A 149 2.42 6.49 -0.31
N SER A 150 1.54 6.99 0.56
CA SER A 150 0.10 7.10 0.30
C SER A 150 -0.41 8.51 0.58
N SER A 151 -1.62 8.79 0.11
CA SER A 151 -2.34 10.03 0.41
C SER A 151 -1.55 11.32 0.15
N GLY A 152 -0.65 11.28 -0.84
CA GLY A 152 0.15 12.44 -1.22
C GLY A 152 1.29 12.82 -0.28
N LYS A 153 1.57 12.02 0.76
CA LYS A 153 2.70 12.27 1.66
C LYS A 153 4.02 12.28 0.90
N GLY A 154 4.86 13.29 1.13
CA GLY A 154 6.15 13.46 0.46
C GLY A 154 6.05 13.86 -1.01
N GLN A 155 4.85 14.19 -1.53
CA GLN A 155 4.69 14.64 -2.90
C GLN A 155 4.82 16.15 -3.02
N SER A 156 5.64 16.64 -3.96
CA SER A 156 5.84 18.05 -4.25
C SER A 156 5.60 18.35 -5.72
N LEU A 157 4.93 19.46 -6.00
CA LEU A 157 4.92 20.10 -7.32
C LEU A 157 6.09 21.10 -7.34
N VAL A 158 7.08 20.84 -8.18
CA VAL A 158 8.31 21.62 -8.31
C VAL A 158 8.20 22.49 -9.55
N LYS A 159 8.33 23.80 -9.39
CA LYS A 159 8.19 24.78 -10.46
C LYS A 159 9.51 25.30 -10.98
N SER A 160 10.58 25.18 -10.19
CA SER A 160 11.93 25.62 -10.53
C SER A 160 13.00 24.75 -9.86
N ALA A 161 14.24 24.85 -10.32
CA ALA A 161 15.36 24.08 -9.77
C ALA A 161 15.64 24.39 -8.30
N ASP A 162 15.34 25.59 -7.82
CA ASP A 162 15.59 26.02 -6.44
C ASP A 162 14.70 25.28 -5.43
N GLU A 163 13.58 24.69 -5.88
CA GLU A 163 12.66 23.95 -5.02
C GLU A 163 13.05 22.46 -4.86
N LEU A 164 14.01 21.95 -5.65
CA LEU A 164 14.34 20.51 -5.69
C LEU A 164 14.91 19.98 -4.38
N GLU A 165 15.73 20.76 -3.68
CA GLU A 165 16.32 20.33 -2.41
C GLU A 165 15.24 20.12 -1.35
N GLN A 166 14.30 21.07 -1.23
CA GLN A 166 13.19 20.95 -0.31
C GLN A 166 12.27 19.79 -0.70
N ALA A 167 12.02 19.59 -2.00
CA ALA A 167 11.23 18.47 -2.50
C ALA A 167 11.89 17.11 -2.22
N TRP A 168 13.22 17.03 -2.30
CA TRP A 168 13.99 15.84 -1.93
C TRP A 168 13.83 15.49 -0.44
N ILE A 169 14.04 16.50 0.44
CA ILE A 169 13.92 16.32 1.90
C ILE A 169 12.52 15.84 2.25
N TYR A 170 11.49 16.55 1.76
CA TYR A 170 10.10 16.19 2.03
C TYR A 170 9.70 14.84 1.46
N GLY A 171 10.22 14.49 0.28
CA GLY A 171 10.03 13.19 -0.35
C GLY A 171 10.62 12.05 0.49
N CYS A 172 11.83 12.23 1.02
CA CYS A 172 12.48 11.27 1.90
C CYS A 172 11.75 11.08 3.24
N GLU A 173 11.25 12.17 3.83
CA GLU A 173 10.45 12.14 5.07
C GLU A 173 9.09 11.45 4.87
N GLY A 174 8.47 11.64 3.71
CA GLY A 174 7.18 11.04 3.37
C GLY A 174 7.27 9.60 2.87
N SER A 175 8.49 9.07 2.65
CA SER A 175 8.70 7.70 2.20
C SER A 175 8.43 6.70 3.32
N ARG A 176 7.82 5.55 2.98
CA ARG A 176 7.65 4.42 3.90
C ARG A 176 8.84 3.47 3.81
N GLY A 177 9.32 3.02 4.98
CA GLY A 177 10.49 2.15 5.09
C GLY A 177 11.81 2.90 4.84
N ASP A 178 12.89 2.14 4.70
CA ASP A 178 14.25 2.67 4.54
C ASP A 178 14.58 3.07 3.08
N ILE A 179 13.63 2.97 2.18
CA ILE A 179 13.82 3.21 0.75
C ILE A 179 13.74 4.72 0.49
N LYS A 180 14.89 5.35 0.27
CA LYS A 180 15.01 6.75 -0.17
C LYS A 180 15.17 6.79 -1.70
N GLU A 181 14.13 6.41 -2.42
CA GLU A 181 14.08 6.50 -3.88
C GLU A 181 12.82 7.28 -4.25
N LEU A 182 12.98 8.31 -5.09
CA LEU A 182 11.91 9.19 -5.57
C LEU A 182 11.67 8.99 -7.07
N ILE A 183 10.52 9.42 -7.54
CA ILE A 183 10.12 9.45 -8.95
C ILE A 183 9.62 10.85 -9.32
#